data_088b1d3ece348ff54f2c51338a1e6d62
#
_entry.id   088b1d3ece348ff54f2c51338a1e6d62
#
_cell.length_a   1.000
_cell.length_b   1.000
_cell.length_c   1.000
_cell.angle_alpha   90.00
_cell.angle_beta   90.00
_cell.angle_gamma   90.00
#
_symmetry.space_group_name_H-M   'P 1'
#
loop_
_entity.id
_entity.type
_entity.pdbx_description
1 polymer ?
#
loop_
_entity_poly.entity_id
_entity_poly.type
_entity_poly.pdbx_seq_one_letter_code
_entity_poly.pdbx_strand_id
1 'polypeptide(L)'
;MSWLEALILGLIQGLTEYLPVSSSGHLAIGSALFSIEGEENLAFTIAVHIATVFSTLFILWKEVSSIFKGLFKFRMNDETRYAINILISMIPVGIVGLFFKDYVEAIFGSGLTIVGCMLLVTAALLAFAYYAKPRPKESISMLDAFIIGLAQACAVMPGLSRSGSTIATGLLLGNKKENLAQFSFLMVIPPILGEALLDTIKIMNGENVIGDIPISSLIIGFLAAFVSGCVACKWMINIVKRGKLIYFAIYCIVAAAFCLLYAHFA
;
A
#
# COMPACT_ATOMS: atom_id res chain seq x y z
N MET A 1 -16.41 8.79 14.95
CA MET A 1 -15.02 8.35 15.27
C MET A 1 -14.42 9.23 16.36
N SER A 2 -13.95 8.64 17.45
CA SER A 2 -13.26 9.34 18.55
C SER A 2 -11.79 9.64 18.18
N TRP A 3 -11.16 10.58 18.91
CA TRP A 3 -9.75 10.90 18.72
C TRP A 3 -8.80 9.72 19.00
N LEU A 4 -9.18 8.81 19.92
CA LEU A 4 -8.40 7.64 20.29
C LEU A 4 -8.46 6.57 19.20
N GLU A 5 -9.63 6.30 18.63
CA GLU A 5 -9.81 5.42 17.49
C GLU A 5 -9.02 5.93 16.29
N ALA A 6 -9.09 7.24 16.00
CA ALA A 6 -8.33 7.87 14.93
C ALA A 6 -6.82 7.75 15.14
N LEU A 7 -6.33 7.93 16.38
CA LEU A 7 -4.92 7.74 16.72
C LEU A 7 -4.47 6.30 16.45
N ILE A 8 -5.23 5.32 16.94
CA ILE A 8 -4.88 3.90 16.80
C ILE A 8 -4.90 3.48 15.33
N LEU A 9 -5.96 3.82 14.60
CA LEU A 9 -6.07 3.49 13.17
C LEU A 9 -5.02 4.21 12.33
N GLY A 10 -4.68 5.45 12.67
CA GLY A 10 -3.59 6.20 12.02
C GLY A 10 -2.23 5.53 12.25
N LEU A 11 -1.94 5.08 13.47
CA LEU A 11 -0.71 4.31 13.76
C LEU A 11 -0.69 2.99 13.00
N ILE A 12 -1.81 2.25 12.98
CA ILE A 12 -1.96 1.01 12.22
C ILE A 12 -1.67 1.28 10.73
N GLN A 13 -2.31 2.26 10.12
CA GLN A 13 -2.09 2.61 8.71
C GLN A 13 -0.64 2.92 8.44
N GLY A 14 -0.03 3.84 9.17
CA GLY A 14 1.34 4.27 8.91
C GLY A 14 2.36 3.15 9.06
N LEU A 15 2.17 2.25 10.04
CA LEU A 15 3.04 1.08 10.20
C LEU A 15 2.82 0.06 9.08
N THR A 16 1.57 -0.32 8.81
CA THR A 16 1.25 -1.45 7.94
C THR A 16 1.29 -1.12 6.45
N GLU A 17 1.30 0.16 6.05
CA GLU A 17 1.40 0.58 4.65
C GLU A 17 2.71 0.12 4.00
N TYR A 18 3.82 0.22 4.72
CA TYR A 18 5.15 -0.17 4.24
C TYR A 18 5.50 -1.61 4.55
N LEU A 19 4.99 -2.13 5.67
CA LEU A 19 5.17 -3.53 6.03
C LEU A 19 4.34 -4.41 5.07
N PRO A 20 4.89 -5.56 4.65
CA PRO A 20 4.20 -6.42 3.70
C PRO A 20 3.10 -7.26 4.38
N VAL A 21 2.16 -6.59 5.08
CA VAL A 21 1.12 -7.22 5.92
C VAL A 21 -0.30 -6.74 5.60
N SER A 22 -0.47 -5.89 4.58
CA SER A 22 -1.75 -5.31 4.15
C SER A 22 -2.33 -4.26 5.11
N SER A 23 -2.11 -2.99 4.81
CA SER A 23 -2.72 -1.87 5.55
C SER A 23 -4.25 -1.87 5.45
N SER A 24 -4.81 -2.09 4.26
CA SER A 24 -6.25 -2.20 4.06
C SER A 24 -6.89 -3.32 4.89
N GLY A 25 -6.22 -4.48 4.99
CA GLY A 25 -6.68 -5.57 5.84
C GLY A 25 -6.67 -5.19 7.33
N HIS A 26 -5.63 -4.51 7.79
CA HIS A 26 -5.53 -4.07 9.19
C HIS A 26 -6.50 -2.94 9.53
N LEU A 27 -6.74 -2.00 8.59
CA LEU A 27 -7.79 -1.00 8.76
C LEU A 27 -9.17 -1.65 8.83
N ALA A 28 -9.46 -2.65 7.96
CA ALA A 28 -10.72 -3.38 8.02
C ALA A 28 -10.92 -4.11 9.36
N ILE A 29 -9.88 -4.75 9.91
CA ILE A 29 -9.90 -5.35 11.24
C ILE A 29 -10.18 -4.28 12.31
N GLY A 30 -9.45 -3.17 12.26
CA GLY A 30 -9.59 -2.09 13.23
C GLY A 30 -10.98 -1.44 13.16
N SER A 31 -11.51 -1.19 11.97
CA SER A 31 -12.86 -0.65 11.77
C SER A 31 -13.93 -1.61 12.30
N ALA A 32 -13.79 -2.92 12.05
CA ALA A 32 -14.71 -3.91 12.61
C ALA A 32 -14.68 -3.96 14.14
N LEU A 33 -13.50 -3.89 14.75
CA LEU A 33 -13.35 -3.90 16.21
C LEU A 33 -13.91 -2.63 16.89
N PHE A 34 -13.83 -1.48 16.21
CA PHE A 34 -14.36 -0.21 16.71
C PHE A 34 -15.78 0.09 16.22
N SER A 35 -16.38 -0.81 15.44
CA SER A 35 -17.71 -0.62 14.83
C SER A 35 -17.83 0.69 14.03
N ILE A 36 -16.78 1.00 13.26
CA ILE A 36 -16.73 2.18 12.39
C ILE A 36 -17.15 1.76 10.97
N GLU A 37 -18.24 2.31 10.49
CA GLU A 37 -18.85 1.95 9.19
C GLU A 37 -19.14 3.19 8.34
N GLY A 38 -19.37 2.95 7.04
CA GLY A 38 -19.88 3.95 6.11
C GLY A 38 -18.91 5.07 5.73
N GLU A 39 -19.44 6.26 5.56
CA GLU A 39 -18.75 7.46 5.06
C GLU A 39 -17.60 7.91 5.96
N GLU A 40 -17.74 7.75 7.28
CA GLU A 40 -16.66 8.04 8.24
C GLU A 40 -15.41 7.23 7.97
N ASN A 41 -15.57 5.93 7.67
CA ASN A 41 -14.44 5.07 7.38
C ASN A 41 -13.72 5.48 6.09
N LEU A 42 -14.48 5.85 5.05
CA LEU A 42 -13.91 6.25 3.76
C LEU A 42 -13.08 7.53 3.88
N ALA A 43 -13.65 8.62 4.45
CA ALA A 43 -12.95 9.89 4.60
C ALA A 43 -11.67 9.75 5.44
N PHE A 44 -11.73 8.98 6.53
CA PHE A 44 -10.57 8.69 7.37
C PHE A 44 -9.51 7.91 6.59
N THR A 45 -9.90 6.88 5.86
CA THR A 45 -9.00 6.05 5.06
C THR A 45 -8.25 6.89 4.02
N ILE A 46 -8.94 7.79 3.31
CA ILE A 46 -8.31 8.72 2.36
C ILE A 46 -7.27 9.59 3.07
N ALA A 47 -7.63 10.18 4.21
CA ALA A 47 -6.73 11.06 4.95
C ALA A 47 -5.45 10.36 5.40
N VAL A 48 -5.54 9.13 5.94
CA VAL A 48 -4.37 8.40 6.41
C VAL A 48 -3.52 7.82 5.27
N HIS A 49 -4.11 7.51 4.10
CA HIS A 49 -3.36 7.14 2.89
C HIS A 49 -2.58 8.34 2.33
N ILE A 50 -3.19 9.53 2.29
CA ILE A 50 -2.47 10.75 1.90
C ILE A 50 -1.31 11.03 2.89
N ALA A 51 -1.51 10.81 4.18
CA ALA A 51 -0.46 10.95 5.18
C ALA A 51 0.74 10.03 4.91
N THR A 52 0.48 8.77 4.50
CA THR A 52 1.55 7.84 4.13
C THR A 52 2.24 8.23 2.82
N VAL A 53 1.54 8.81 1.84
CA VAL A 53 2.20 9.42 0.67
C VAL A 53 3.17 10.52 1.09
N PHE A 54 2.75 11.43 1.99
CA PHE A 54 3.66 12.46 2.52
C PHE A 54 4.85 11.86 3.26
N SER A 55 4.68 10.80 4.04
CA SER A 55 5.78 10.12 4.71
C SER A 55 6.76 9.47 3.71
N THR A 56 6.26 8.90 2.61
CA THR A 56 7.10 8.39 1.52
C THR A 56 7.90 9.51 0.87
N LEU A 57 7.24 10.61 0.50
CA LEU A 57 7.89 11.78 -0.09
C LEU A 57 8.95 12.38 0.83
N PHE A 58 8.68 12.42 2.14
CA PHE A 58 9.61 12.93 3.13
C PHE A 58 10.85 12.04 3.29
N ILE A 59 10.67 10.73 3.43
CA ILE A 59 11.78 9.78 3.63
C ILE A 59 12.59 9.58 2.35
N LEU A 60 11.93 9.52 1.18
CA LEU A 60 12.55 9.32 -0.13
C LEU A 60 12.74 10.62 -0.91
N TRP A 61 12.81 11.75 -0.21
CA TRP A 61 12.95 13.07 -0.85
C TRP A 61 14.15 13.19 -1.78
N LYS A 62 15.26 12.56 -1.43
CA LYS A 62 16.49 12.57 -2.24
C LYS A 62 16.26 11.86 -3.57
N GLU A 63 15.63 10.69 -3.54
CA GLU A 63 15.29 9.87 -4.70
C GLU A 63 14.27 10.59 -5.58
N VAL A 64 13.20 11.10 -5.01
CA VAL A 64 12.18 11.88 -5.70
C VAL A 64 12.79 13.11 -6.37
N SER A 65 13.59 13.89 -5.63
CA SER A 65 14.28 15.08 -6.16
C SER A 65 15.27 14.73 -7.28
N SER A 66 15.98 13.59 -7.18
CA SER A 66 16.88 13.10 -8.24
C SER A 66 16.10 12.76 -9.51
N ILE A 67 14.97 12.03 -9.37
CA ILE A 67 14.10 11.69 -10.50
C ILE A 67 13.63 12.96 -11.23
N PHE A 68 13.10 13.94 -10.48
CA PHE A 68 12.66 15.19 -11.09
C PHE A 68 13.81 15.93 -11.80
N LYS A 69 14.97 16.10 -11.14
CA LYS A 69 16.15 16.73 -11.75
C LYS A 69 16.62 15.97 -13.00
N GLY A 70 16.53 14.64 -13.01
CA GLY A 70 16.88 13.81 -14.15
C GLY A 70 15.94 14.01 -15.34
N LEU A 71 14.62 14.09 -15.09
CA LEU A 71 13.59 14.34 -16.09
C LEU A 71 13.77 15.69 -16.79
N PHE A 72 14.09 16.75 -16.04
CA PHE A 72 14.32 18.09 -16.60
C PHE A 72 15.60 18.21 -17.47
N LYS A 73 16.45 17.17 -17.49
CA LYS A 73 17.59 17.11 -18.43
C LYS A 73 17.19 16.72 -19.86
N PHE A 74 15.92 16.29 -20.05
CA PHE A 74 15.37 15.84 -21.34
C PHE A 74 16.26 14.85 -22.09
N ARG A 75 16.88 13.93 -21.36
CA ARG A 75 17.76 12.87 -21.88
C ARG A 75 17.33 11.52 -21.30
N MET A 76 17.62 10.44 -22.03
CA MET A 76 17.36 9.07 -21.57
C MET A 76 18.47 8.64 -20.59
N ASN A 77 18.39 9.15 -19.35
CA ASN A 77 19.25 8.79 -18.22
C ASN A 77 18.58 7.75 -17.31
N ASP A 78 19.26 7.31 -16.27
CA ASP A 78 18.75 6.28 -15.35
C ASP A 78 17.52 6.77 -14.58
N GLU A 79 17.45 8.04 -14.21
CA GLU A 79 16.31 8.65 -13.56
C GLU A 79 15.08 8.67 -14.47
N THR A 80 15.28 9.00 -15.76
CA THR A 80 14.19 8.97 -16.76
C THR A 80 13.69 7.55 -16.98
N ARG A 81 14.58 6.57 -17.09
CA ARG A 81 14.20 5.15 -17.18
C ARG A 81 13.43 4.68 -15.93
N TYR A 82 13.88 5.11 -14.76
CA TYR A 82 13.20 4.79 -13.50
C TYR A 82 11.78 5.38 -13.46
N ALA A 83 11.60 6.64 -13.87
CA ALA A 83 10.28 7.27 -13.97
C ALA A 83 9.38 6.56 -14.99
N ILE A 84 9.91 6.17 -16.16
CA ILE A 84 9.18 5.39 -17.16
C ILE A 84 8.75 4.04 -16.56
N ASN A 85 9.61 3.35 -15.82
CA ASN A 85 9.26 2.09 -15.16
C ASN A 85 8.13 2.28 -14.14
N ILE A 86 8.13 3.38 -13.36
CA ILE A 86 7.00 3.72 -12.50
C ILE A 86 5.72 3.88 -13.32
N LEU A 87 5.74 4.65 -14.41
CA LEU A 87 4.58 4.86 -15.26
C LEU A 87 4.07 3.55 -15.89
N ILE A 88 4.97 2.70 -16.37
CA ILE A 88 4.61 1.38 -16.91
C ILE A 88 3.94 0.52 -15.84
N SER A 89 4.47 0.53 -14.61
CA SER A 89 3.89 -0.24 -13.50
C SER A 89 2.51 0.24 -13.06
N MET A 90 2.13 1.48 -13.43
CA MET A 90 0.80 2.02 -13.14
C MET A 90 -0.27 1.58 -14.15
N ILE A 91 0.11 1.13 -15.35
CA ILE A 91 -0.84 0.76 -16.40
C ILE A 91 -1.83 -0.30 -15.91
N PRO A 92 -1.40 -1.45 -15.32
CA PRO A 92 -2.34 -2.46 -14.87
C PRO A 92 -3.30 -1.97 -13.77
N VAL A 93 -2.79 -1.26 -12.76
CA VAL A 93 -3.64 -0.76 -11.68
C VAL A 93 -4.57 0.36 -12.14
N GLY A 94 -4.14 1.18 -13.10
CA GLY A 94 -4.97 2.19 -13.74
C GLY A 94 -6.15 1.57 -14.51
N ILE A 95 -5.93 0.45 -15.21
CA ILE A 95 -6.99 -0.30 -15.88
C ILE A 95 -8.00 -0.83 -14.84
N VAL A 96 -7.52 -1.40 -13.73
CA VAL A 96 -8.40 -1.89 -12.66
C VAL A 96 -9.20 -0.74 -12.04
N GLY A 97 -8.57 0.38 -11.71
CA GLY A 97 -9.23 1.52 -11.11
C GLY A 97 -10.25 2.21 -12.01
N LEU A 98 -10.04 2.20 -13.35
CA LEU A 98 -10.96 2.84 -14.30
C LEU A 98 -12.13 1.92 -14.73
N PHE A 99 -11.88 0.62 -14.90
CA PHE A 99 -12.87 -0.28 -15.51
C PHE A 99 -13.49 -1.28 -14.53
N PHE A 100 -12.88 -1.50 -13.36
CA PHE A 100 -13.30 -2.52 -12.41
C PHE A 100 -13.55 -1.97 -11.00
N LYS A 101 -13.72 -0.64 -10.86
CA LYS A 101 -13.90 0.02 -9.58
C LYS A 101 -15.07 -0.56 -8.79
N ASP A 102 -16.24 -0.71 -9.40
CA ASP A 102 -17.46 -1.23 -8.74
C ASP A 102 -17.26 -2.66 -8.21
N TYR A 103 -16.53 -3.51 -8.95
CA TYR A 103 -16.20 -4.86 -8.50
C TYR A 103 -15.25 -4.83 -7.29
N VAL A 104 -14.29 -3.92 -7.29
CA VAL A 104 -13.37 -3.73 -6.17
C VAL A 104 -14.11 -3.26 -4.93
N GLU A 105 -14.97 -2.25 -5.04
CA GLU A 105 -15.80 -1.74 -3.95
C GLU A 105 -16.72 -2.84 -3.38
N ALA A 106 -17.35 -3.65 -4.23
CA ALA A 106 -18.16 -4.80 -3.80
C ALA A 106 -17.36 -5.84 -2.99
N ILE A 107 -16.10 -6.06 -3.37
CA ILE A 107 -15.21 -6.99 -2.64
C ILE A 107 -14.79 -6.42 -1.28
N PHE A 108 -14.56 -5.11 -1.17
CA PHE A 108 -14.29 -4.46 0.12
C PHE A 108 -15.46 -4.63 1.10
N GLY A 109 -16.69 -4.65 0.62
CA GLY A 109 -17.90 -4.92 1.42
C GLY A 109 -18.08 -6.39 1.86
N SER A 110 -17.24 -7.32 1.41
CA SER A 110 -17.42 -8.78 1.64
C SER A 110 -16.95 -9.28 3.01
N GLY A 111 -16.52 -8.39 3.91
CA GLY A 111 -16.17 -8.71 5.29
C GLY A 111 -14.79 -9.33 5.48
N LEU A 112 -14.49 -9.73 6.73
CA LEU A 112 -13.15 -10.16 7.16
C LEU A 112 -12.74 -11.54 6.60
N THR A 113 -13.65 -12.33 6.08
CA THR A 113 -13.32 -13.64 5.46
C THR A 113 -12.39 -13.46 4.27
N ILE A 114 -12.72 -12.52 3.36
CA ILE A 114 -11.87 -12.24 2.18
C ILE A 114 -10.53 -11.67 2.61
N VAL A 115 -10.52 -10.76 3.60
CA VAL A 115 -9.29 -10.22 4.18
C VAL A 115 -8.38 -11.35 4.69
N GLY A 116 -8.94 -12.30 5.45
CA GLY A 116 -8.18 -13.45 5.95
C GLY A 116 -7.61 -14.33 4.84
N CYS A 117 -8.40 -14.64 3.82
CA CYS A 117 -7.94 -15.42 2.65
C CYS A 117 -6.81 -14.69 1.91
N MET A 118 -6.92 -13.38 1.70
CA MET A 118 -5.92 -12.59 0.99
C MET A 118 -4.64 -12.38 1.82
N LEU A 119 -4.73 -12.35 3.15
CA LEU A 119 -3.56 -12.40 4.03
C LEU A 119 -2.80 -13.73 3.90
N LEU A 120 -3.48 -14.87 3.71
CA LEU A 120 -2.81 -16.15 3.41
C LEU A 120 -2.10 -16.13 2.06
N VAL A 121 -2.70 -15.50 1.04
CA VAL A 121 -2.02 -15.30 -0.26
C VAL A 121 -0.78 -14.43 -0.08
N THR A 122 -0.86 -13.33 0.69
CA THR A 122 0.30 -12.50 1.03
C THR A 122 1.39 -13.33 1.71
N ALA A 123 1.02 -14.16 2.69
CA ALA A 123 1.97 -15.03 3.40
C ALA A 123 2.67 -15.99 2.45
N ALA A 124 1.92 -16.61 1.53
CA ALA A 124 2.48 -17.51 0.52
C ALA A 124 3.47 -16.79 -0.40
N LEU A 125 3.11 -15.61 -0.94
CA LEU A 125 3.97 -14.80 -1.79
C LEU A 125 5.29 -14.44 -1.09
N LEU A 126 5.21 -14.00 0.17
CA LEU A 126 6.40 -13.65 0.97
C LEU A 126 7.28 -14.86 1.26
N ALA A 127 6.69 -16.01 1.55
CA ALA A 127 7.42 -17.26 1.75
C ALA A 127 8.12 -17.70 0.46
N PHE A 128 7.44 -17.69 -0.69
CA PHE A 128 8.06 -18.00 -1.98
C PHE A 128 9.21 -17.04 -2.30
N ALA A 129 9.04 -15.74 -2.07
CA ALA A 129 10.09 -14.75 -2.30
C ALA A 129 11.29 -14.95 -1.36
N TYR A 130 11.06 -15.39 -0.13
CA TYR A 130 12.13 -15.68 0.83
C TYR A 130 13.00 -16.86 0.39
N TYR A 131 12.40 -17.95 -0.12
CA TYR A 131 13.10 -19.14 -0.59
C TYR A 131 13.60 -19.03 -2.04
N ALA A 132 13.22 -17.96 -2.77
CA ALA A 132 13.68 -17.76 -4.14
C ALA A 132 15.20 -17.62 -4.22
N LYS A 133 15.80 -18.31 -5.21
CA LYS A 133 17.24 -18.20 -5.44
C LYS A 133 17.58 -16.79 -5.98
N PRO A 134 18.57 -16.11 -5.43
CA PRO A 134 19.01 -14.83 -5.93
C PRO A 134 19.42 -14.92 -7.40
N ARG A 135 18.88 -14.07 -8.24
CA ARG A 135 19.29 -13.85 -9.63
C ARG A 135 19.47 -12.34 -9.82
N PRO A 136 20.54 -11.74 -9.29
CA PRO A 136 20.65 -10.30 -9.16
C PRO A 136 20.73 -9.60 -10.53
N LYS A 137 19.60 -9.09 -11.01
CA LYS A 137 19.54 -8.14 -12.11
C LYS A 137 19.96 -6.76 -11.59
N GLU A 138 20.82 -6.08 -12.30
CA GLU A 138 21.36 -4.78 -11.91
C GLU A 138 20.29 -3.67 -11.82
N SER A 139 19.29 -3.70 -12.72
CA SER A 139 18.22 -2.71 -12.80
C SER A 139 16.89 -3.39 -13.13
N ILE A 140 15.80 -2.75 -12.70
CA ILE A 140 14.42 -3.14 -13.03
C ILE A 140 14.20 -2.83 -14.52
N SER A 141 13.88 -3.85 -15.33
CA SER A 141 13.52 -3.66 -16.73
C SER A 141 12.07 -3.17 -16.87
N MET A 142 11.70 -2.66 -18.05
CA MET A 142 10.31 -2.25 -18.34
C MET A 142 9.33 -3.43 -18.20
N LEU A 143 9.75 -4.63 -18.61
CA LEU A 143 8.95 -5.85 -18.48
C LEU A 143 8.79 -6.22 -17.00
N ASP A 144 9.86 -6.16 -16.20
CA ASP A 144 9.79 -6.41 -14.77
C ASP A 144 8.86 -5.38 -14.09
N ALA A 145 8.97 -4.09 -14.47
CA ALA A 145 8.09 -3.03 -13.96
C ALA A 145 6.61 -3.30 -14.28
N PHE A 146 6.31 -3.76 -15.50
CA PHE A 146 4.95 -4.13 -15.90
C PHE A 146 4.43 -5.33 -15.08
N ILE A 147 5.24 -6.39 -14.90
CA ILE A 147 4.84 -7.57 -14.11
C ILE A 147 4.65 -7.21 -12.63
N ILE A 148 5.53 -6.36 -12.07
CA ILE A 148 5.34 -5.81 -10.71
C ILE A 148 4.04 -4.99 -10.65
N GLY A 149 3.72 -4.24 -11.70
CA GLY A 149 2.47 -3.51 -11.84
C GLY A 149 1.23 -4.41 -11.89
N LEU A 150 1.30 -5.59 -12.54
CA LEU A 150 0.24 -6.59 -12.47
C LEU A 150 0.04 -7.11 -11.04
N ALA A 151 1.12 -7.37 -10.31
CA ALA A 151 1.02 -7.74 -8.90
C ALA A 151 0.40 -6.63 -8.05
N GLN A 152 0.70 -5.35 -8.35
CA GLN A 152 0.05 -4.20 -7.71
C GLN A 152 -1.45 -4.16 -8.03
N ALA A 153 -1.85 -4.41 -9.28
CA ALA A 153 -3.25 -4.45 -9.69
C ALA A 153 -4.03 -5.57 -8.98
N CYS A 154 -3.44 -6.75 -8.81
CA CYS A 154 -4.04 -7.81 -7.99
C CYS A 154 -4.16 -7.41 -6.52
N ALA A 155 -3.21 -6.63 -6.02
CA ALA A 155 -3.15 -6.19 -4.63
C ALA A 155 -4.10 -5.02 -4.28
N VAL A 156 -5.03 -4.68 -5.18
CA VAL A 156 -6.21 -3.87 -4.87
C VAL A 156 -7.17 -4.63 -3.95
N MET A 157 -7.13 -5.97 -3.96
CA MET A 157 -7.94 -6.81 -3.07
C MET A 157 -7.64 -6.57 -1.59
N PRO A 158 -8.66 -6.36 -0.72
CA PRO A 158 -8.46 -6.13 0.70
C PRO A 158 -7.81 -7.35 1.37
N GLY A 159 -6.77 -7.12 2.16
CA GLY A 159 -5.98 -8.22 2.76
C GLY A 159 -4.77 -8.65 1.93
N LEU A 160 -4.74 -8.41 0.61
CA LEU A 160 -3.56 -8.64 -0.21
C LEU A 160 -2.61 -7.46 -0.08
N SER A 161 -1.44 -7.69 0.55
CA SER A 161 -0.46 -6.64 0.75
C SER A 161 0.12 -6.13 -0.55
N ARG A 162 -0.08 -4.85 -0.86
CA ARG A 162 0.49 -4.21 -2.05
C ARG A 162 2.02 -4.21 -2.00
N SER A 163 2.62 -3.72 -0.92
CA SER A 163 4.07 -3.74 -0.74
C SER A 163 4.62 -5.17 -0.72
N GLY A 164 3.90 -6.11 -0.09
CA GLY A 164 4.24 -7.53 -0.09
C GLY A 164 4.26 -8.13 -1.48
N SER A 165 3.21 -7.91 -2.28
CA SER A 165 3.07 -8.45 -3.64
C SER A 165 4.10 -7.88 -4.60
N THR A 166 4.31 -6.56 -4.60
CA THR A 166 5.26 -5.89 -5.50
C THR A 166 6.71 -6.24 -5.17
N ILE A 167 7.09 -6.26 -3.88
CA ILE A 167 8.44 -6.64 -3.44
C ILE A 167 8.67 -8.13 -3.73
N ALA A 168 7.73 -9.02 -3.37
CA ALA A 168 7.86 -10.45 -3.61
C ALA A 168 8.00 -10.75 -5.12
N THR A 169 7.16 -10.16 -5.96
CA THR A 169 7.21 -10.33 -7.42
C THR A 169 8.55 -9.84 -7.97
N GLY A 170 9.01 -8.67 -7.55
CA GLY A 170 10.30 -8.14 -7.98
C GLY A 170 11.49 -9.05 -7.58
N LEU A 171 11.44 -9.66 -6.39
CA LEU A 171 12.45 -10.65 -5.95
C LEU A 171 12.40 -11.93 -6.78
N LEU A 172 11.20 -12.45 -7.06
CA LEU A 172 11.00 -13.65 -7.89
C LEU A 172 11.48 -13.45 -9.33
N LEU A 173 11.36 -12.23 -9.87
CA LEU A 173 11.92 -11.83 -11.16
C LEU A 173 13.45 -11.68 -11.15
N GLY A 174 14.08 -11.72 -9.96
CA GLY A 174 15.51 -11.66 -9.79
C GLY A 174 16.09 -10.25 -9.67
N ASN A 175 15.26 -9.24 -9.36
CA ASN A 175 15.75 -7.89 -9.14
C ASN A 175 16.46 -7.74 -7.78
N LYS A 176 17.42 -6.82 -7.71
CA LYS A 176 18.18 -6.55 -6.46
C LYS A 176 17.27 -6.03 -5.35
N LYS A 177 17.42 -6.60 -4.15
CA LYS A 177 16.68 -6.26 -2.93
C LYS A 177 16.76 -4.77 -2.59
N GLU A 178 17.93 -4.18 -2.83
CA GLU A 178 18.25 -2.79 -2.48
C GLU A 178 17.33 -1.77 -3.15
N ASN A 179 16.91 -2.07 -4.39
CA ASN A 179 16.12 -1.16 -5.23
C ASN A 179 14.61 -1.41 -5.13
N LEU A 180 14.21 -2.64 -4.73
CA LEU A 180 12.81 -3.05 -4.80
C LEU A 180 11.91 -2.33 -3.80
N ALA A 181 12.36 -2.13 -2.55
CA ALA A 181 11.56 -1.43 -1.56
C ALA A 181 11.29 0.02 -1.98
N GLN A 182 12.32 0.72 -2.47
CA GLN A 182 12.16 2.10 -2.95
C GLN A 182 11.23 2.15 -4.17
N PHE A 183 11.43 1.25 -5.14
CA PHE A 183 10.56 1.18 -6.31
C PHE A 183 9.11 0.91 -5.92
N SER A 184 8.86 -0.08 -5.05
CA SER A 184 7.54 -0.42 -4.54
C SER A 184 6.85 0.75 -3.85
N PHE A 185 7.59 1.54 -3.05
CA PHE A 185 7.02 2.68 -2.33
C PHE A 185 6.82 3.91 -3.21
N LEU A 186 7.62 4.11 -4.25
CA LEU A 186 7.45 5.22 -5.17
C LEU A 186 6.36 4.96 -6.22
N MET A 187 6.24 3.71 -6.70
CA MET A 187 5.23 3.37 -7.71
C MET A 187 3.79 3.48 -7.21
N VAL A 188 3.59 3.49 -5.89
CA VAL A 188 2.27 3.58 -5.28
C VAL A 188 1.76 5.02 -5.11
N ILE A 189 2.68 6.00 -5.11
CA ILE A 189 2.31 7.42 -4.92
C ILE A 189 1.29 7.88 -5.96
N PRO A 190 1.50 7.69 -7.28
CA PRO A 190 0.55 8.18 -8.25
C PRO A 190 -0.84 7.53 -8.17
N PRO A 191 -1.01 6.20 -7.97
CA PRO A 191 -2.32 5.61 -7.74
C PRO A 191 -3.07 6.18 -6.54
N ILE A 192 -2.40 6.32 -5.37
CA ILE A 192 -3.03 6.91 -4.18
C ILE A 192 -3.44 8.36 -4.42
N LEU A 193 -2.56 9.16 -5.04
CA LEU A 193 -2.91 10.56 -5.37
C LEU A 193 -4.04 10.64 -6.41
N GLY A 194 -4.09 9.71 -7.36
CA GLY A 194 -5.16 9.61 -8.34
C GLY A 194 -6.51 9.28 -7.68
N GLU A 195 -6.54 8.31 -6.78
CA GLU A 195 -7.72 7.96 -5.99
C GLU A 195 -8.18 9.15 -5.13
N ALA A 196 -7.28 9.76 -4.37
CA ALA A 196 -7.59 10.93 -3.55
C ALA A 196 -8.12 12.11 -4.37
N LEU A 197 -7.62 12.32 -5.60
CA LEU A 197 -8.11 13.34 -6.51
C LEU A 197 -9.55 13.02 -6.97
N LEU A 198 -9.83 11.79 -7.37
CA LEU A 198 -11.17 11.36 -7.78
C LEU A 198 -12.19 11.53 -6.65
N ASP A 199 -11.82 11.15 -5.44
CA ASP A 199 -12.68 11.29 -4.27
C ASP A 199 -12.89 12.77 -3.89
N THR A 200 -11.85 13.61 -4.04
CA THR A 200 -11.98 15.06 -3.88
C THR A 200 -12.96 15.64 -4.90
N ILE A 201 -12.95 15.20 -6.15
CA ILE A 201 -13.90 15.62 -7.17
C ILE A 201 -15.32 15.20 -6.81
N LYS A 202 -15.53 13.99 -6.29
CA LYS A 202 -16.85 13.54 -5.80
C LYS A 202 -17.39 14.45 -4.69
N ILE A 203 -16.53 14.77 -3.71
CA ILE A 203 -16.88 15.71 -2.62
C ILE A 203 -17.32 17.08 -3.18
N MET A 204 -16.57 17.62 -4.14
CA MET A 204 -16.90 18.91 -4.79
C MET A 204 -18.20 18.84 -5.57
N ASN A 205 -18.59 17.70 -6.12
CA ASN A 205 -19.85 17.48 -6.83
C ASN A 205 -21.04 17.27 -5.89
N GLY A 206 -20.84 17.35 -4.56
CA GLY A 206 -21.90 17.26 -3.56
C GLY A 206 -22.22 15.83 -3.11
N GLU A 207 -21.41 14.85 -3.47
CA GLU A 207 -21.49 13.52 -2.88
C GLU A 207 -20.94 13.58 -1.45
N ASN A 208 -21.74 13.18 -0.46
CA ASN A 208 -21.35 13.21 0.96
C ASN A 208 -20.34 12.08 1.23
N VAL A 209 -19.05 12.39 1.13
CA VAL A 209 -17.95 11.44 1.38
C VAL A 209 -17.29 11.68 2.74
N ILE A 210 -17.54 12.84 3.37
CA ILE A 210 -16.82 13.26 4.60
C ILE A 210 -17.46 12.67 5.86
N GLY A 211 -18.78 12.38 5.86
CA GLY A 211 -19.47 11.93 7.07
C GLY A 211 -19.36 12.95 8.22
N ASP A 212 -19.74 12.53 9.43
CA ASP A 212 -19.70 13.36 10.64
C ASP A 212 -18.39 13.22 11.46
N ILE A 213 -17.25 13.01 10.79
CA ILE A 213 -15.96 12.88 11.50
C ILE A 213 -15.51 14.25 12.01
N PRO A 214 -15.19 14.38 13.32
CA PRO A 214 -14.56 15.58 13.83
C PRO A 214 -13.22 15.87 13.13
N ILE A 215 -13.01 17.10 12.69
CA ILE A 215 -11.75 17.53 12.05
C ILE A 215 -10.53 17.21 12.92
N SER A 216 -10.67 17.33 14.25
CA SER A 216 -9.61 16.95 15.20
C SER A 216 -9.21 15.48 15.08
N SER A 217 -10.16 14.56 14.89
CA SER A 217 -9.88 13.12 14.70
C SER A 217 -9.16 12.86 13.37
N LEU A 218 -9.57 13.54 12.29
CA LEU A 218 -8.86 13.46 11.00
C LEU A 218 -7.41 13.95 11.13
N ILE A 219 -7.17 15.08 11.80
CA ILE A 219 -5.82 15.62 12.00
C ILE A 219 -4.96 14.65 12.85
N ILE A 220 -5.53 14.10 13.94
CA ILE A 220 -4.81 13.16 14.80
C ILE A 220 -4.44 11.90 14.02
N GLY A 221 -5.39 11.32 13.30
CA GLY A 221 -5.15 10.14 12.45
C GLY A 221 -4.11 10.39 11.37
N PHE A 222 -4.21 11.54 10.68
CA PHE A 222 -3.23 11.97 9.67
C PHE A 222 -1.82 12.07 10.26
N LEU A 223 -1.64 12.79 11.37
CA LEU A 223 -0.33 12.96 12.02
C LEU A 223 0.21 11.63 12.54
N ALA A 224 -0.62 10.79 13.12
CA ALA A 224 -0.24 9.46 13.56
C ALA A 224 0.25 8.59 12.39
N ALA A 225 -0.48 8.57 11.28
CA ALA A 225 -0.11 7.82 10.08
C ALA A 225 1.16 8.38 9.43
N PHE A 226 1.33 9.71 9.38
CA PHE A 226 2.53 10.35 8.86
C PHE A 226 3.77 9.99 9.68
N VAL A 227 3.74 10.15 10.99
CA VAL A 227 4.90 9.91 11.86
C VAL A 227 5.26 8.43 11.88
N SER A 228 4.28 7.54 12.13
CA SER A 228 4.51 6.09 12.12
C SER A 228 4.93 5.58 10.74
N GLY A 229 4.40 6.18 9.67
CA GLY A 229 4.78 5.90 8.29
C GLY A 229 6.23 6.27 7.99
N CYS A 230 6.72 7.41 8.46
CA CYS A 230 8.14 7.78 8.33
C CYS A 230 9.06 6.72 8.98
N VAL A 231 8.72 6.28 10.18
CA VAL A 231 9.48 5.24 10.90
C VAL A 231 9.44 3.91 10.14
N ALA A 232 8.25 3.46 9.75
CA ALA A 232 8.03 2.19 9.06
C ALA A 232 8.69 2.16 7.68
N CYS A 233 8.59 3.23 6.89
CA CYS A 233 9.23 3.36 5.58
C CYS A 233 10.74 3.15 5.68
N LYS A 234 11.40 3.91 6.55
CA LYS A 234 12.85 3.82 6.78
C LYS A 234 13.26 2.43 7.27
N TRP A 235 12.49 1.85 8.18
CA TRP A 235 12.76 0.54 8.74
C TRP A 235 12.60 -0.57 7.70
N MET A 236 11.52 -0.51 6.91
CA MET A 236 11.21 -1.52 5.90
C MET A 236 12.25 -1.59 4.78
N ILE A 237 12.77 -0.46 4.32
CA ILE A 237 13.88 -0.43 3.35
C ILE A 237 15.07 -1.27 3.86
N ASN A 238 15.40 -1.14 5.14
CA ASN A 238 16.50 -1.90 5.74
C ASN A 238 16.17 -3.40 5.89
N ILE A 239 14.91 -3.75 6.20
CA ILE A 239 14.48 -5.15 6.34
C ILE A 239 14.52 -5.87 4.99
N VAL A 240 14.03 -5.24 3.92
CA VAL A 240 14.06 -5.83 2.58
C VAL A 240 15.50 -6.10 2.14
N LYS A 241 16.41 -5.16 2.37
CA LYS A 241 17.84 -5.35 2.11
C LYS A 241 18.42 -6.57 2.82
N ARG A 242 17.98 -6.83 4.07
CA ARG A 242 18.42 -7.98 4.86
C ARG A 242 17.71 -9.30 4.49
N GLY A 243 16.68 -9.25 3.64
CA GLY A 243 15.92 -10.41 3.18
C GLY A 243 15.08 -11.13 4.23
N LYS A 244 14.69 -10.47 5.32
CA LYS A 244 13.96 -11.08 6.45
C LYS A 244 12.44 -11.08 6.26
N LEU A 245 11.95 -11.40 5.05
CA LEU A 245 10.52 -11.35 4.72
C LEU A 245 9.70 -12.47 5.36
N ILE A 246 10.33 -13.57 5.79
CA ILE A 246 9.63 -14.74 6.35
C ILE A 246 8.88 -14.40 7.64
N TYR A 247 9.36 -13.46 8.45
CA TYR A 247 8.67 -13.06 9.68
C TYR A 247 7.31 -12.42 9.40
N PHE A 248 7.20 -11.67 8.30
CA PHE A 248 5.94 -11.10 7.86
C PHE A 248 4.99 -12.15 7.28
N ALA A 249 5.51 -13.20 6.63
CA ALA A 249 4.69 -14.32 6.20
C ALA A 249 4.03 -15.02 7.40
N ILE A 250 4.79 -15.28 8.46
CA ILE A 250 4.27 -15.87 9.71
C ILE A 250 3.22 -14.94 10.35
N TYR A 251 3.51 -13.63 10.42
CA TYR A 251 2.56 -12.65 10.94
C TYR A 251 1.26 -12.64 10.14
N CYS A 252 1.31 -12.66 8.80
CA CYS A 252 0.12 -12.70 7.95
C CYS A 252 -0.72 -13.97 8.18
N ILE A 253 -0.09 -15.13 8.46
CA ILE A 253 -0.83 -16.34 8.82
C ILE A 253 -1.59 -16.16 10.13
N VAL A 254 -0.96 -15.58 11.15
CA VAL A 254 -1.61 -15.31 12.45
C VAL A 254 -2.76 -14.33 12.30
N ALA A 255 -2.55 -13.22 11.56
CA ALA A 255 -3.58 -12.22 11.29
C ALA A 255 -4.74 -12.82 10.47
N ALA A 256 -4.43 -13.68 9.48
CA ALA A 256 -5.45 -14.39 8.70
C ALA A 256 -6.29 -15.32 9.59
N ALA A 257 -5.65 -16.09 10.47
CA ALA A 257 -6.36 -16.96 11.41
C ALA A 257 -7.31 -16.13 12.31
N PHE A 258 -6.87 -14.98 12.80
CA PHE A 258 -7.72 -14.05 13.55
C PHE A 258 -8.94 -13.61 12.74
N CYS A 259 -8.75 -13.14 11.49
CA CYS A 259 -9.83 -12.69 10.61
C CYS A 259 -10.86 -13.79 10.36
N LEU A 260 -10.39 -15.01 10.06
CA LEU A 260 -11.26 -16.15 9.74
C LEU A 260 -12.03 -16.62 10.97
N LEU A 261 -11.39 -16.67 12.14
CA LEU A 261 -12.07 -17.00 13.39
C LEU A 261 -13.08 -15.91 13.78
N TYR A 262 -12.72 -14.66 13.72
CA TYR A 262 -13.64 -13.55 14.02
C TYR A 262 -14.87 -13.60 13.10
N ALA A 263 -14.66 -13.76 11.77
CA ALA A 263 -15.76 -13.85 10.82
C ALA A 263 -16.65 -15.09 10.99
N HIS A 264 -16.15 -16.15 11.64
CA HIS A 264 -16.94 -17.36 11.92
C HIS A 264 -17.81 -17.21 13.17
N PHE A 265 -17.38 -16.42 14.17
CA PHE A 265 -18.05 -16.30 15.46
C PHE A 265 -18.79 -14.96 15.67
N ALA A 266 -18.58 -13.96 14.81
CA ALA A 266 -19.31 -12.70 14.79
C ALA A 266 -20.56 -12.78 13.92
#